data_8b491b18ea5dd1f8f68eb58cde8a3fc1
#
_entry.id   8b491b18ea5dd1f8f68eb58cde8a3fc1
#
_cell.length_a   1.000
_cell.length_b   1.000
_cell.length_c   1.000
_cell.angle_alpha   90.00
_cell.angle_beta   90.00
_cell.angle_gamma   90.00
#
_symmetry.space_group_name_H-M   'P 1'
#
loop_
_entity.id
_entity.type
_entity.pdbx_description
1 polymer ?
#
loop_
_entity_poly.entity_id
_entity_poly.type
_entity_poly.pdbx_seq_one_letter_code
_entity_poly.pdbx_strand_id
1 'polypeptide(L)'
;MGRAFGVGMGSGGSCGALTGAYMLLGFKFHKEADQRQARHRTYDLLKEFSERFKARHETIVCRELLAGVDLGTPSGRQEAADKKLFSTLCPVFVRGAAEILEVLLRQQEIP
;
A
#
# COMPACT_ATOMS: atom_id res chain seq x y z
N MET A 1 -7.45 12.30 -6.16
CA MET A 1 -7.43 11.01 -6.88
C MET A 1 -7.28 9.83 -5.92
N GLY A 2 -6.29 9.84 -5.04
CA GLY A 2 -6.02 8.71 -4.13
C GLY A 2 -6.91 8.63 -2.89
N ARG A 3 -7.77 9.62 -2.63
CA ARG A 3 -8.56 9.68 -1.39
C ARG A 3 -9.48 8.46 -1.21
N ALA A 4 -10.01 7.91 -2.31
CA ALA A 4 -10.91 6.77 -2.25
C ALA A 4 -10.24 5.47 -1.83
N PHE A 5 -8.91 5.40 -1.88
CA PHE A 5 -8.17 4.19 -1.53
C PHE A 5 -7.81 4.11 -0.04
N GLY A 6 -8.00 5.20 0.71
CA GLY A 6 -7.78 5.19 2.14
C GLY A 6 -8.80 4.31 2.87
N VAL A 7 -8.50 3.98 4.14
CA VAL A 7 -9.37 3.17 5.00
C VAL A 7 -9.64 1.79 4.33
N GLY A 8 -8.62 1.23 3.65
CA GLY A 8 -8.77 -0.04 2.94
C GLY A 8 -9.85 0.05 1.86
N MET A 9 -9.82 1.13 1.05
CA MET A 9 -10.83 1.44 0.02
C MET A 9 -12.23 1.64 0.63
N GLY A 10 -12.26 2.18 1.84
CA GLY A 10 -13.51 2.45 2.55
C GLY A 10 -14.14 1.22 3.20
N SER A 11 -13.58 0.04 3.03
CA SER A 11 -14.17 -1.23 3.46
C SER A 11 -13.28 -2.08 4.36
N GLY A 12 -12.14 -1.54 4.79
CA GLY A 12 -11.18 -2.32 5.58
C GLY A 12 -10.39 -3.34 4.77
N GLY A 13 -10.38 -3.19 3.44
CA GLY A 13 -9.64 -4.06 2.52
C GLY A 13 -8.15 -3.76 2.49
N SER A 14 -7.57 -3.67 1.29
CA SER A 14 -6.13 -3.42 1.15
C SER A 14 -5.72 -2.09 1.77
N CYS A 15 -4.58 -2.09 2.47
CA CYS A 15 -4.05 -0.90 3.14
C CYS A 15 -3.77 0.22 2.13
N GLY A 16 -4.15 1.47 2.47
CA GLY A 16 -3.93 2.64 1.61
C GLY A 16 -2.47 2.94 1.34
N ALA A 17 -1.58 2.60 2.26
CA ALA A 17 -0.14 2.73 2.05
C ALA A 17 0.32 1.85 0.87
N LEU A 18 -0.23 0.64 0.77
CA LEU A 18 0.07 -0.29 -0.31
C LEU A 18 -0.50 0.22 -1.63
N THR A 19 -1.78 0.57 -1.65
CA THR A 19 -2.43 1.02 -2.90
C THR A 19 -1.85 2.34 -3.40
N GLY A 20 -1.45 3.23 -2.51
CA GLY A 20 -0.74 4.45 -2.87
C GLY A 20 0.60 4.17 -3.55
N ALA A 21 1.36 3.21 -3.01
CA ALA A 21 2.61 2.78 -3.62
C ALA A 21 2.36 2.14 -4.99
N TYR A 22 1.27 1.39 -5.14
CA TYR A 22 0.89 0.81 -6.43
C TYR A 22 0.65 1.89 -7.48
N MET A 23 0.03 2.99 -7.11
CA MET A 23 -0.18 4.10 -8.04
C MET A 23 1.14 4.66 -8.55
N LEU A 24 2.13 4.81 -7.67
CA LEU A 24 3.45 5.28 -8.05
C LEU A 24 4.19 4.29 -8.94
N LEU A 25 4.09 3.00 -8.64
CA LEU A 25 4.72 1.97 -9.46
C LEU A 25 4.10 1.91 -10.86
N GLY A 26 2.79 2.03 -10.95
CA GLY A 26 2.11 2.10 -12.25
C GLY A 26 2.51 3.34 -13.03
N PHE A 27 2.65 4.46 -12.36
CA PHE A 27 3.04 5.72 -12.99
C PHE A 27 4.47 5.66 -13.56
N LYS A 28 5.36 4.86 -12.96
CA LYS A 28 6.75 4.73 -13.41
C LYS A 28 6.84 4.40 -14.90
N PHE A 29 5.92 3.61 -15.41
CA PHE A 29 5.94 3.15 -16.81
C PHE A 29 4.94 3.89 -17.70
N HIS A 30 4.44 5.05 -17.28
CA HIS A 30 3.41 5.77 -18.05
C HIS A 30 3.86 6.22 -19.44
N LYS A 31 5.17 6.38 -19.64
CA LYS A 31 5.75 6.78 -20.93
C LYS A 31 6.23 5.60 -21.78
N GLU A 32 6.07 4.38 -21.30
CA GLU A 32 6.50 3.20 -22.04
C GLU A 32 5.65 3.03 -23.31
N ALA A 33 6.30 2.96 -24.47
CA ALA A 33 5.61 2.83 -25.74
C ALA A 33 4.93 1.47 -25.89
N ASP A 34 5.57 0.40 -25.40
CA ASP A 34 4.99 -0.95 -25.43
C ASP A 34 4.14 -1.16 -24.17
N GLN A 35 2.82 -1.05 -24.34
CA GLN A 35 1.88 -1.17 -23.22
C GLN A 35 1.83 -2.57 -22.61
N ARG A 36 2.06 -3.60 -23.42
CA ARG A 36 2.13 -4.98 -22.92
C ARG A 36 3.32 -5.15 -21.98
N GLN A 37 4.49 -4.66 -22.39
CA GLN A 37 5.70 -4.75 -21.59
C GLN A 37 5.59 -3.90 -20.33
N ALA A 38 5.01 -2.70 -20.43
CA ALA A 38 4.76 -1.84 -19.28
C ALA A 38 3.87 -2.54 -18.25
N ARG A 39 2.83 -3.23 -18.71
CA ARG A 39 1.93 -3.97 -17.84
C ARG A 39 2.66 -5.10 -17.12
N HIS A 40 3.46 -5.88 -17.82
CA HIS A 40 4.22 -6.97 -17.22
C HIS A 40 5.19 -6.47 -16.15
N ARG A 41 5.93 -5.41 -16.46
CA ARG A 41 6.88 -4.81 -15.53
C ARG A 41 6.17 -4.26 -14.28
N THR A 42 5.03 -3.62 -14.49
CA THR A 42 4.23 -3.09 -13.39
C THR A 42 3.78 -4.21 -12.47
N TYR A 43 3.21 -5.29 -13.02
CA TYR A 43 2.74 -6.41 -12.21
C TYR A 43 3.88 -7.13 -11.48
N ASP A 44 5.05 -7.26 -12.10
CA ASP A 44 6.20 -7.84 -11.43
C ASP A 44 6.61 -7.01 -10.21
N LEU A 45 6.61 -5.67 -10.35
CA LEU A 45 6.92 -4.78 -9.24
C LEU A 45 5.84 -4.80 -8.16
N LEU A 46 4.57 -4.88 -8.54
CA LEU A 46 3.47 -5.00 -7.59
C LEU A 46 3.61 -6.27 -6.75
N LYS A 47 3.94 -7.37 -7.39
CA LYS A 47 4.13 -8.65 -6.72
C LYS A 47 5.30 -8.57 -5.75
N GLU A 48 6.42 -8.05 -6.20
CA GLU A 48 7.62 -7.88 -5.37
C GLU A 48 7.35 -6.96 -4.18
N PHE A 49 6.67 -5.84 -4.41
CA PHE A 49 6.29 -4.91 -3.35
C PHE A 49 5.39 -5.58 -2.32
N SER A 50 4.36 -6.28 -2.79
CA SER A 50 3.41 -6.95 -1.90
C SER A 50 4.09 -8.01 -1.04
N GLU A 51 5.00 -8.78 -1.63
CA GLU A 51 5.75 -9.80 -0.90
C GLU A 51 6.65 -9.19 0.18
N ARG A 52 7.34 -8.10 -0.14
CA ARG A 52 8.19 -7.40 0.82
C ARG A 52 7.38 -6.74 1.93
N PHE A 53 6.22 -6.17 1.57
CA PHE A 53 5.33 -5.57 2.56
C PHE A 53 4.78 -6.62 3.52
N LYS A 54 4.35 -7.77 3.00
CA LYS A 54 3.87 -8.89 3.83
C LYS A 54 4.97 -9.43 4.73
N ALA A 55 6.19 -9.54 4.21
CA ALA A 55 7.31 -10.02 5.01
C ALA A 55 7.60 -9.09 6.19
N ARG A 56 7.38 -7.79 6.01
CA ARG A 56 7.64 -6.78 7.04
C ARG A 56 6.46 -6.59 8.00
N HIS A 57 5.24 -6.62 7.49
CA HIS A 57 4.02 -6.30 8.24
C HIS A 57 3.02 -7.46 8.34
N GLU A 58 3.35 -8.63 7.81
CA GLU A 58 2.57 -9.87 7.84
C GLU A 58 1.37 -9.91 6.90
N THR A 59 0.74 -8.79 6.58
CA THR A 59 -0.45 -8.73 5.75
C THR A 59 -0.54 -7.41 4.99
N ILE A 60 -1.35 -7.37 3.94
CA ILE A 60 -1.66 -6.14 3.20
C ILE A 60 -3.08 -5.64 3.50
N VAL A 61 -3.85 -6.35 4.31
CA VAL A 61 -5.24 -6.03 4.59
C VAL A 61 -5.33 -5.08 5.77
N CYS A 62 -5.98 -3.93 5.56
CA CYS A 62 -6.12 -2.88 6.56
C CYS A 62 -6.63 -3.41 7.90
N ARG A 63 -7.71 -4.20 7.87
CA ARG A 63 -8.31 -4.76 9.08
C ARG A 63 -7.34 -5.65 9.84
N GLU A 64 -6.55 -6.46 9.14
CA GLU A 64 -5.57 -7.33 9.77
C GLU A 64 -4.38 -6.55 10.32
N LEU A 65 -3.94 -5.52 9.60
CA LEU A 65 -2.87 -4.63 10.08
C LEU A 65 -3.24 -3.91 11.36
N LEU A 66 -4.52 -3.61 11.54
CA LEU A 66 -5.04 -2.94 12.72
C LEU A 66 -5.57 -3.92 13.78
N ALA A 67 -5.11 -5.18 13.74
CA ALA A 67 -5.44 -6.19 14.74
C ALA A 67 -6.94 -6.43 14.88
N GLY A 68 -7.66 -6.48 13.76
CA GLY A 68 -9.08 -6.79 13.71
C GLY A 68 -10.01 -5.56 13.75
N VAL A 69 -9.46 -4.35 13.87
CA VAL A 69 -10.27 -3.13 13.84
C VAL A 69 -10.69 -2.86 12.39
N ASP A 70 -11.99 -2.94 12.12
CA ASP A 70 -12.53 -2.77 10.76
C ASP A 70 -12.93 -1.32 10.50
N LEU A 71 -12.10 -0.60 9.76
CA LEU A 71 -12.35 0.79 9.39
C LEU A 71 -13.50 0.93 8.37
N GLY A 72 -13.99 -0.17 7.83
CA GLY A 72 -15.17 -0.17 6.98
C GLY A 72 -16.47 0.04 7.73
N THR A 73 -16.46 -0.01 9.07
CA THR A 73 -17.64 0.19 9.92
C THR A 73 -17.48 1.46 10.75
N PRO A 74 -18.62 2.15 11.08
CA PRO A 74 -18.55 3.32 11.98
C PRO A 74 -17.95 3.00 13.34
N SER A 75 -18.30 1.84 13.92
CA SER A 75 -17.77 1.42 15.22
C SER A 75 -16.28 1.16 15.17
N GLY A 76 -15.79 0.54 14.09
CA GLY A 76 -14.35 0.30 13.91
C GLY A 76 -13.57 1.60 13.76
N ARG A 77 -14.11 2.56 13.01
CA ARG A 77 -13.48 3.87 12.87
C ARG A 77 -13.40 4.61 14.20
N GLN A 78 -14.48 4.52 15.02
CA GLN A 78 -14.48 5.12 16.34
C GLN A 78 -13.46 4.45 17.26
N GLU A 79 -13.37 3.13 17.23
CA GLU A 79 -12.38 2.38 17.99
C GLU A 79 -10.96 2.78 17.60
N ALA A 80 -10.69 2.90 16.29
CA ALA A 80 -9.38 3.32 15.81
C ALA A 80 -9.03 4.73 16.29
N ALA A 81 -10.00 5.64 16.29
CA ALA A 81 -9.80 7.01 16.78
C ALA A 81 -9.53 7.01 18.29
N ASP A 82 -10.30 6.24 19.05
CA ASP A 82 -10.13 6.16 20.52
C ASP A 82 -8.78 5.56 20.90
N LYS A 83 -8.31 4.57 20.17
CA LYS A 83 -7.01 3.94 20.38
C LYS A 83 -5.86 4.68 19.69
N LYS A 84 -6.15 5.77 19.00
CA LYS A 84 -5.17 6.60 18.27
C LYS A 84 -4.39 5.83 17.21
N LEU A 85 -5.02 4.85 16.55
CA LEU A 85 -4.35 4.02 15.55
C LEU A 85 -3.93 4.82 14.32
N PHE A 86 -4.69 5.85 13.96
CA PHE A 86 -4.34 6.71 12.83
C PHE A 86 -3.04 7.49 13.03
N SER A 87 -2.66 7.74 14.27
CA SER A 87 -1.43 8.48 14.58
C SER A 87 -0.28 7.59 15.05
N THR A 88 -0.55 6.33 15.44
CA THR A 88 0.46 5.43 16.00
C THR A 88 0.82 4.28 15.07
N LEU A 89 -0.16 3.57 14.49
CA LEU A 89 0.09 2.41 13.64
C LEU A 89 0.14 2.74 12.16
N CYS A 90 -0.84 3.48 11.65
CA CYS A 90 -0.90 3.79 10.22
C CYS A 90 0.38 4.45 9.68
N PRO A 91 1.00 5.41 10.39
CA PRO A 91 2.26 5.99 9.93
C PRO A 91 3.40 4.98 9.79
N VAL A 92 3.40 3.93 10.60
CA VAL A 92 4.41 2.86 10.49
C VAL A 92 4.28 2.14 9.17
N PHE A 93 3.05 1.86 8.73
CA PHE A 93 2.81 1.18 7.45
C PHE A 93 3.14 2.10 6.27
N VAL A 94 2.83 3.38 6.37
CA VAL A 94 3.18 4.36 5.34
C VAL A 94 4.70 4.46 5.18
N ARG A 95 5.42 4.54 6.30
CA ARG A 95 6.88 4.57 6.28
C ARG A 95 7.45 3.29 5.68
N GLY A 96 6.93 2.13 6.10
CA GLY A 96 7.36 0.84 5.57
C GLY A 96 7.16 0.76 4.07
N ALA A 97 6.00 1.19 3.57
CA ALA A 97 5.71 1.23 2.14
C ALA A 97 6.68 2.15 1.40
N ALA A 98 6.94 3.33 1.95
CA ALA A 98 7.86 4.29 1.32
C ALA A 98 9.28 3.74 1.23
N GLU A 99 9.76 3.08 2.28
CA GLU A 99 11.09 2.49 2.31
C GLU A 99 11.23 1.36 1.29
N ILE A 100 10.22 0.49 1.20
CA ILE A 100 10.20 -0.61 0.22
C ILE A 100 10.18 -0.03 -1.20
N LEU A 101 9.33 0.98 -1.43
CA LEU A 101 9.22 1.63 -2.72
C LEU A 101 10.55 2.25 -3.15
N GLU A 102 11.23 2.93 -2.24
CA GLU A 102 12.53 3.54 -2.52
C GLU A 102 13.55 2.51 -2.97
N VAL A 103 13.64 1.38 -2.27
CA VAL A 103 14.57 0.30 -2.62
C VAL A 103 14.24 -0.27 -4.01
N LEU A 104 12.96 -0.55 -4.28
CA LEU A 104 12.55 -1.11 -5.56
C LEU A 104 12.83 -0.15 -6.72
N LEU A 105 12.55 1.13 -6.54
CA LEU A 105 12.82 2.13 -7.60
C LEU A 105 14.30 2.28 -7.87
N ARG A 106 15.14 2.24 -6.84
CA ARG A 106 16.59 2.29 -7.03
C ARG A 106 17.10 1.07 -7.79
N GLN A 107 16.58 -0.11 -7.50
CA GLN A 107 16.98 -1.34 -8.19
C GLN A 107 16.62 -1.28 -9.68
N GLN A 108 15.54 -0.60 -10.04
CA GLN A 108 15.14 -0.44 -11.44
C GLN A 108 15.96 0.60 -12.19
N GLU A 109 16.61 1.53 -11.49
CA GLU A 109 17.44 2.57 -12.09
C GLU A 109 18.86 2.11 -12.41
N ILE A 110 19.32 1.02 -11.80
CA ILE A 110 20.66 0.48 -12.02
C ILE A 110 20.61 -0.43 -13.26
N PRO A 111 21.38 -0.09 -14.34
CA PRO A 111 21.41 -0.90 -15.55
C PRO A 111 22.04 -2.26 -15.32
#